data_b23eee80c676e439f313c1883ba1c587
#
_entry.id   b23eee80c676e439f313c1883ba1c587
#
_cell.length_a   1.000
_cell.length_b   1.000
_cell.length_c   1.000
_cell.angle_alpha   90.00
_cell.angle_beta   90.00
_cell.angle_gamma   90.00
#
_symmetry.space_group_name_H-M   'P 1'
#
loop_
_entity.id
_entity.type
_entity.pdbx_description
1 polymer ?
#
loop_
_entity_poly.entity_id
_entity_poly.type
_entity_poly.pdbx_seq_one_letter_code
_entity_poly.pdbx_strand_id
1 'polypeptide(L)'
;MYRYQGECFVYKKIILTAISFLLLFTLGGCSPSAAPKEPRLFGFTAMDMTDQSFRLALAELEDLVTQNGDSLITFDPQLDNEKQLQGISDMISQGIEVLFLNPVDINGILPALRECQENGVKIICFDSKVSDASYIETFVGGDNYKMGWLIGDYIKKDFPQGGTLAYLTNPQAGSILLREQGLLESLEGSNIEVIDVREISRYEEVLPATEKLLDDNDSIDIIWGFNDDICLMMHSCAVANERQDQITFYATGGNPGILDAVKRGNVRAVSVQSPADWGKVCGELCYKLLDGEEVNSDYLLEASIIDTESVNAYEMDQ
;
A
#
# COMPACT_ATOMS: atom_id res chain seq x y z
N MET A 1 89.83 30.82 -5.98
CA MET A 1 88.77 31.32 -5.03
C MET A 1 87.51 31.59 -5.80
N TYR A 2 87.02 30.59 -6.65
CA TYR A 2 85.78 30.71 -7.44
C TYR A 2 85.08 29.34 -7.61
N ARG A 3 84.70 28.67 -6.50
CA ARG A 3 84.02 27.38 -6.65
C ARG A 3 82.92 27.10 -5.54
N TYR A 4 82.63 28.11 -4.68
CA TYR A 4 81.67 27.90 -3.57
C TYR A 4 80.40 28.71 -3.68
N GLN A 5 80.18 29.53 -4.69
CA GLN A 5 78.96 30.33 -4.83
C GLN A 5 77.85 29.67 -5.68
N GLY A 6 78.23 28.65 -6.54
CA GLY A 6 77.21 27.97 -7.38
C GLY A 6 76.35 26.96 -6.70
N GLU A 7 76.91 26.24 -5.72
CA GLU A 7 76.15 25.14 -5.03
C GLU A 7 75.10 25.67 -4.06
N CYS A 8 75.31 26.79 -3.45
CA CYS A 8 74.33 27.38 -2.52
C CYS A 8 73.07 27.91 -3.22
N PHE A 9 73.20 28.31 -4.48
CA PHE A 9 72.04 28.81 -5.27
C PHE A 9 71.15 27.68 -5.80
N VAL A 10 71.74 26.53 -6.14
CA VAL A 10 70.99 25.32 -6.61
C VAL A 10 70.21 24.68 -5.45
N TYR A 11 70.82 24.57 -4.26
CA TYR A 11 70.16 24.05 -3.07
C TYR A 11 68.98 24.93 -2.60
N LYS A 12 69.11 26.26 -2.67
CA LYS A 12 68.00 27.18 -2.34
C LYS A 12 66.84 27.06 -3.33
N LYS A 13 67.08 26.86 -4.63
CA LYS A 13 66.04 26.65 -5.62
C LYS A 13 65.35 25.30 -5.45
N ILE A 14 66.09 24.23 -5.13
CA ILE A 14 65.53 22.88 -4.90
C ILE A 14 64.68 22.88 -3.59
N ILE A 15 65.10 23.53 -2.54
CA ILE A 15 64.35 23.65 -1.29
C ILE A 15 63.08 24.49 -1.49
N LEU A 16 63.13 25.61 -2.22
CA LEU A 16 61.92 26.39 -2.50
C LEU A 16 60.92 25.64 -3.38
N THR A 17 61.40 24.83 -4.37
CA THR A 17 60.51 24.03 -5.22
C THR A 17 59.89 22.85 -4.44
N ALA A 18 60.65 22.22 -3.53
CA ALA A 18 60.14 21.16 -2.66
C ALA A 18 59.12 21.66 -1.66
N ILE A 19 59.28 22.86 -1.09
CA ILE A 19 58.33 23.50 -0.16
C ILE A 19 57.05 23.92 -0.92
N SER A 20 57.13 24.42 -2.17
CA SER A 20 55.97 24.73 -3.01
C SER A 20 55.18 23.47 -3.39
N PHE A 21 55.82 22.31 -3.59
CA PHE A 21 55.16 21.06 -3.89
C PHE A 21 54.53 20.44 -2.64
N LEU A 22 55.11 20.64 -1.46
CA LEU A 22 54.54 20.14 -0.19
C LEU A 22 53.33 20.96 0.26
N LEU A 23 53.26 22.26 -0.08
CA LEU A 23 52.10 23.12 0.20
C LEU A 23 50.91 22.89 -0.74
N LEU A 24 51.12 22.32 -1.90
CA LEU A 24 50.04 21.93 -2.85
C LEU A 24 49.36 20.61 -2.49
N PHE A 25 50.00 19.76 -1.67
CA PHE A 25 49.39 18.49 -1.21
C PHE A 25 48.53 18.61 0.08
N THR A 26 48.55 19.73 0.76
CA THR A 26 47.74 19.94 1.97
C THR A 26 46.40 20.64 1.73
N LEU A 27 46.07 21.00 0.48
CA LEU A 27 44.80 21.59 0.10
C LEU A 27 43.81 20.59 -0.53
N GLY A 28 44.19 19.30 -0.59
CA GLY A 28 43.38 18.24 -1.21
C GLY A 28 42.74 17.30 -0.20
N GLY A 29 42.02 17.79 0.83
CA GLY A 29 41.51 16.87 1.84
C GLY A 29 40.41 17.38 2.76
N CYS A 30 39.63 18.37 2.36
CA CYS A 30 38.31 18.60 2.93
C CYS A 30 37.27 18.29 1.85
N SER A 31 36.88 17.04 1.72
CA SER A 31 35.52 16.78 1.25
C SER A 31 34.60 17.56 2.20
N PRO A 32 33.70 18.44 1.70
CA PRO A 32 32.72 19.02 2.59
C PRO A 32 31.95 17.84 3.18
N SER A 33 32.11 17.60 4.49
CA SER A 33 31.16 16.79 5.23
C SER A 33 29.82 17.42 4.93
N ALA A 34 28.92 16.68 4.25
CA ALA A 34 27.57 17.14 4.03
C ALA A 34 27.04 17.59 5.40
N ALA A 35 26.57 18.83 5.49
CA ALA A 35 25.92 19.29 6.70
C ALA A 35 24.87 18.26 7.11
N PRO A 36 24.70 17.94 8.40
CA PRO A 36 23.64 17.04 8.81
C PRO A 36 22.34 17.55 8.21
N LYS A 37 21.69 16.72 7.41
CA LYS A 37 20.38 17.04 6.81
C LYS A 37 19.40 17.20 7.96
N GLU A 38 18.66 18.30 8.00
CA GLU A 38 17.62 18.45 9.01
C GLU A 38 16.59 17.33 8.82
N PRO A 39 16.09 16.72 9.92
CA PRO A 39 15.06 15.70 9.83
C PRO A 39 13.83 16.22 9.11
N ARG A 40 13.35 15.48 8.14
CA ARG A 40 12.12 15.79 7.41
C ARG A 40 10.92 15.23 8.16
N LEU A 41 9.75 15.78 7.92
CA LEU A 41 8.49 15.30 8.46
C LEU A 41 7.59 14.83 7.33
N PHE A 42 7.04 13.62 7.48
CA PHE A 42 6.09 13.03 6.55
C PHE A 42 4.76 12.76 7.24
N GLY A 43 3.69 12.67 6.45
CA GLY A 43 2.36 12.32 6.92
C GLY A 43 1.90 10.99 6.36
N PHE A 44 1.18 10.22 7.15
CA PHE A 44 0.52 8.98 6.71
C PHE A 44 -0.94 8.99 7.17
N THR A 45 -1.86 8.69 6.25
CA THR A 45 -3.26 8.43 6.57
C THR A 45 -3.82 7.35 5.66
N ALA A 46 -4.50 6.37 6.25
CA ALA A 46 -5.27 5.35 5.56
C ALA A 46 -6.72 5.42 6.01
N MET A 47 -7.63 4.85 5.23
CA MET A 47 -9.07 4.96 5.46
C MET A 47 -9.51 4.45 6.84
N ASP A 48 -8.86 3.41 7.37
CA ASP A 48 -9.15 2.85 8.70
C ASP A 48 -7.95 2.05 9.22
N MET A 49 -7.34 2.49 10.31
CA MET A 49 -6.18 1.81 10.92
C MET A 49 -6.56 0.56 11.73
N THR A 50 -7.82 0.18 11.79
CA THR A 50 -8.22 -1.14 12.30
C THR A 50 -7.91 -2.26 11.28
N ASP A 51 -7.82 -1.95 9.99
CA ASP A 51 -7.35 -2.87 8.96
C ASP A 51 -5.85 -3.18 9.16
N GLN A 52 -5.54 -4.47 9.25
CA GLN A 52 -4.17 -4.94 9.48
C GLN A 52 -3.24 -4.61 8.30
N SER A 53 -3.76 -4.58 7.07
CA SER A 53 -2.96 -4.27 5.88
C SER A 53 -2.32 -2.89 5.96
N PHE A 54 -3.08 -1.89 6.41
CA PHE A 54 -2.55 -0.53 6.56
C PHE A 54 -1.54 -0.41 7.70
N ARG A 55 -1.69 -1.21 8.78
CA ARG A 55 -0.69 -1.27 9.86
C ARG A 55 0.61 -1.92 9.41
N LEU A 56 0.56 -2.96 8.57
CA LEU A 56 1.75 -3.58 7.98
C LEU A 56 2.48 -2.61 7.05
N ALA A 57 1.74 -1.91 6.18
CA ALA A 57 2.32 -0.88 5.32
C ALA A 57 2.96 0.25 6.13
N LEU A 58 2.29 0.71 7.20
CA LEU A 58 2.82 1.75 8.09
C LEU A 58 4.10 1.30 8.76
N ALA A 59 4.17 0.08 9.30
CA ALA A 59 5.34 -0.42 10.01
C ALA A 59 6.60 -0.44 9.13
N GLU A 60 6.50 -0.95 7.90
CA GLU A 60 7.62 -0.95 6.94
C GLU A 60 8.05 0.47 6.54
N LEU A 61 7.08 1.36 6.37
CA LEU A 61 7.36 2.76 6.06
C LEU A 61 8.04 3.49 7.23
N GLU A 62 7.57 3.29 8.47
CA GLU A 62 8.15 3.87 9.68
C GLU A 62 9.60 3.43 9.89
N ASP A 63 9.88 2.14 9.68
CA ASP A 63 11.24 1.60 9.77
C ASP A 63 12.17 2.28 8.76
N LEU A 64 11.74 2.43 7.51
CA LEU A 64 12.54 3.06 6.46
C LEU A 64 12.74 4.56 6.73
N VAL A 65 11.71 5.28 7.16
CA VAL A 65 11.77 6.71 7.51
C VAL A 65 12.73 6.93 8.68
N THR A 66 12.63 6.11 9.74
CA THR A 66 13.49 6.18 10.91
C THR A 66 14.95 5.88 10.57
N GLN A 67 15.22 4.89 9.72
CA GLN A 67 16.58 4.57 9.27
C GLN A 67 17.24 5.74 8.51
N ASN A 68 16.45 6.58 7.85
CA ASN A 68 16.93 7.79 7.18
C ASN A 68 17.05 9.02 8.11
N GLY A 69 16.69 8.88 9.40
CA GLY A 69 16.74 9.96 10.38
C GLY A 69 15.60 10.96 10.27
N ASP A 70 14.54 10.64 9.53
CA ASP A 70 13.35 11.45 9.33
C ASP A 70 12.22 11.01 10.29
N SER A 71 11.06 11.66 10.26
CA SER A 71 9.92 11.41 11.14
C SER A 71 8.63 11.25 10.35
N LEU A 72 7.72 10.43 10.87
CA LEU A 72 6.40 10.18 10.31
C LEU A 72 5.33 10.50 11.34
N ILE A 73 4.30 11.25 10.95
CA ILE A 73 3.09 11.46 11.76
C ILE A 73 1.92 10.75 11.09
N THR A 74 1.05 10.17 11.90
CA THR A 74 -0.05 9.33 11.42
C THR A 74 -1.40 9.88 11.87
N PHE A 75 -2.43 9.69 11.05
CA PHE A 75 -3.81 10.03 11.37
C PHE A 75 -4.77 8.93 10.92
N ASP A 76 -5.65 8.50 11.81
CA ASP A 76 -6.71 7.52 11.55
C ASP A 76 -8.06 8.24 11.43
N PRO A 77 -8.64 8.32 10.24
CA PRO A 77 -9.94 8.95 10.01
C PRO A 77 -11.13 8.07 10.41
N GLN A 78 -10.93 6.77 10.61
CA GLN A 78 -11.98 5.82 10.98
C GLN A 78 -13.16 5.82 9.98
N LEU A 79 -12.85 5.69 8.67
CA LEU A 79 -13.79 5.73 7.54
C LEU A 79 -14.61 7.03 7.41
N ASP A 80 -14.16 8.11 8.05
CA ASP A 80 -14.81 9.41 7.99
C ASP A 80 -14.00 10.37 7.11
N ASN A 81 -14.52 10.69 5.93
CA ASN A 81 -13.84 11.55 4.97
C ASN A 81 -13.59 12.97 5.51
N GLU A 82 -14.54 13.54 6.27
CA GLU A 82 -14.37 14.89 6.83
C GLU A 82 -13.25 14.92 7.87
N LYS A 83 -13.13 13.85 8.69
CA LYS A 83 -11.99 13.70 9.59
C LYS A 83 -10.68 13.55 8.81
N GLN A 84 -10.68 12.82 7.69
CA GLN A 84 -9.46 12.68 6.88
C GLN A 84 -9.02 14.04 6.31
N LEU A 85 -9.94 14.83 5.77
CA LEU A 85 -9.65 16.18 5.30
C LEU A 85 -9.03 17.04 6.41
N GLN A 86 -9.63 17.06 7.60
CA GLN A 86 -9.11 17.82 8.74
C GLN A 86 -7.72 17.32 9.19
N GLY A 87 -7.54 15.99 9.29
CA GLY A 87 -6.27 15.40 9.68
C GLY A 87 -5.12 15.74 8.71
N ILE A 88 -5.40 15.76 7.40
CA ILE A 88 -4.42 16.17 6.39
C ILE A 88 -4.08 17.65 6.55
N SER A 89 -5.06 18.54 6.73
CA SER A 89 -4.83 19.97 6.97
C SER A 89 -3.97 20.21 8.23
N ASP A 90 -4.23 19.43 9.30
CA ASP A 90 -3.43 19.49 10.53
C ASP A 90 -1.98 19.02 10.31
N MET A 91 -1.77 17.98 9.50
CA MET A 91 -0.42 17.50 9.12
C MET A 91 0.32 18.52 8.25
N ILE A 92 -0.35 19.15 7.27
CA ILE A 92 0.21 20.24 6.46
C ILE A 92 0.67 21.39 7.36
N SER A 93 -0.14 21.77 8.34
CA SER A 93 0.19 22.84 9.30
C SER A 93 1.40 22.50 10.17
N GLN A 94 1.72 21.22 10.36
CA GLN A 94 2.93 20.75 11.04
C GLN A 94 4.17 20.71 10.15
N GLY A 95 4.01 20.95 8.83
CA GLY A 95 5.11 21.06 7.88
C GLY A 95 5.54 19.75 7.26
N ILE A 96 4.63 18.84 6.99
CA ILE A 96 4.96 17.64 6.23
C ILE A 96 5.43 17.98 4.81
N GLU A 97 6.42 17.23 4.29
CA GLU A 97 6.92 17.38 2.92
C GLU A 97 6.28 16.40 1.95
N VAL A 98 5.92 15.20 2.44
CA VAL A 98 5.26 14.13 1.67
C VAL A 98 4.10 13.58 2.48
N LEU A 99 2.98 13.32 1.81
CA LEU A 99 1.81 12.64 2.35
C LEU A 99 1.68 11.26 1.70
N PHE A 100 1.67 10.21 2.50
CA PHE A 100 1.26 8.87 2.10
C PHE A 100 -0.24 8.73 2.35
N LEU A 101 -1.00 8.53 1.28
CA LEU A 101 -2.46 8.64 1.28
C LEU A 101 -3.14 7.36 0.79
N ASN A 102 -4.00 6.77 1.60
CA ASN A 102 -5.08 5.91 1.16
C ASN A 102 -6.41 6.62 1.46
N PRO A 103 -7.21 7.01 0.45
CA PRO A 103 -8.38 7.86 0.65
C PRO A 103 -9.59 7.08 1.18
N VAL A 104 -10.34 7.67 2.11
CA VAL A 104 -11.67 7.17 2.54
C VAL A 104 -12.67 7.24 1.39
N ASP A 105 -12.66 8.36 0.66
CA ASP A 105 -13.50 8.60 -0.52
C ASP A 105 -12.63 9.16 -1.66
N ILE A 106 -12.55 8.42 -2.77
CA ILE A 106 -11.71 8.76 -3.92
C ILE A 106 -12.08 10.09 -4.60
N ASN A 107 -13.30 10.57 -4.42
CA ASN A 107 -13.79 11.87 -4.91
C ASN A 107 -13.79 12.92 -3.81
N GLY A 108 -14.24 12.54 -2.61
CA GLY A 108 -14.36 13.40 -1.44
C GLY A 108 -13.04 13.94 -0.93
N ILE A 109 -11.91 13.27 -1.23
CA ILE A 109 -10.58 13.69 -0.82
C ILE A 109 -10.02 14.89 -1.60
N LEU A 110 -10.62 15.28 -2.73
CA LEU A 110 -10.11 16.31 -3.63
C LEU A 110 -9.77 17.67 -2.97
N PRO A 111 -10.50 18.17 -1.96
CA PRO A 111 -10.12 19.39 -1.25
C PRO A 111 -8.73 19.28 -0.58
N ALA A 112 -8.42 18.15 0.07
CA ALA A 112 -7.12 17.94 0.70
C ALA A 112 -5.98 17.81 -0.33
N LEU A 113 -6.24 17.20 -1.49
CA LEU A 113 -5.23 17.12 -2.56
C LEU A 113 -4.84 18.51 -3.06
N ARG A 114 -5.80 19.43 -3.19
CA ARG A 114 -5.54 20.84 -3.56
C ARG A 114 -4.75 21.55 -2.48
N GLU A 115 -5.11 21.36 -1.21
CA GLU A 115 -4.40 21.97 -0.09
C GLU A 115 -2.94 21.49 -0.03
N CYS A 116 -2.68 20.19 -0.26
CA CYS A 116 -1.31 19.66 -0.40
C CYS A 116 -0.56 20.37 -1.53
N GLN A 117 -1.16 20.48 -2.72
CA GLN A 117 -0.53 21.12 -3.87
C GLN A 117 -0.22 22.61 -3.60
N GLU A 118 -1.15 23.35 -2.98
CA GLU A 118 -0.97 24.76 -2.62
C GLU A 118 0.17 24.98 -1.61
N ASN A 119 0.43 23.99 -0.76
CA ASN A 119 1.49 24.02 0.25
C ASN A 119 2.78 23.28 -0.20
N GLY A 120 2.84 22.76 -1.43
CA GLY A 120 4.02 22.08 -1.96
C GLY A 120 4.26 20.69 -1.37
N VAL A 121 3.25 20.09 -0.74
CA VAL A 121 3.30 18.74 -0.20
C VAL A 121 3.13 17.73 -1.35
N LYS A 122 4.09 16.81 -1.51
CA LYS A 122 4.00 15.73 -2.49
C LYS A 122 3.09 14.63 -1.98
N ILE A 123 2.35 13.96 -2.88
CA ILE A 123 1.43 12.89 -2.50
C ILE A 123 1.85 11.59 -3.16
N ILE A 124 2.09 10.56 -2.35
CA ILE A 124 2.21 9.16 -2.77
C ILE A 124 0.92 8.47 -2.34
N CYS A 125 0.11 8.06 -3.32
CA CYS A 125 -1.13 7.37 -3.07
C CYS A 125 -0.89 5.86 -3.02
N PHE A 126 -1.54 5.14 -2.13
CA PHE A 126 -1.39 3.68 -2.05
C PHE A 126 -2.73 2.95 -1.87
N ASP A 127 -2.78 1.69 -2.28
CA ASP A 127 -3.93 0.77 -2.29
C ASP A 127 -5.12 1.28 -3.12
N SER A 128 -5.74 2.39 -2.77
CA SER A 128 -6.85 3.01 -3.51
C SER A 128 -6.40 4.28 -4.20
N LYS A 129 -6.62 4.36 -5.52
CA LYS A 129 -6.26 5.52 -6.33
C LYS A 129 -7.32 6.61 -6.20
N VAL A 130 -6.90 7.87 -6.09
CA VAL A 130 -7.80 9.02 -6.12
C VAL A 130 -8.42 9.22 -7.51
N SER A 131 -9.58 9.86 -7.61
CA SER A 131 -10.28 10.08 -8.88
C SER A 131 -9.55 11.03 -9.83
N ASP A 132 -8.77 11.98 -9.32
CA ASP A 132 -7.94 12.90 -10.11
C ASP A 132 -6.46 12.66 -9.81
N ALA A 133 -5.82 11.82 -10.63
CA ALA A 133 -4.42 11.46 -10.48
C ALA A 133 -3.43 12.62 -10.78
N SER A 134 -3.89 13.78 -11.25
CA SER A 134 -3.01 14.93 -11.51
C SER A 134 -2.44 15.57 -10.23
N TYR A 135 -2.98 15.23 -9.07
CA TYR A 135 -2.53 15.72 -7.77
C TYR A 135 -1.50 14.82 -7.09
N ILE A 136 -1.31 13.60 -7.56
CA ILE A 136 -0.39 12.64 -6.95
C ILE A 136 0.88 12.49 -7.77
N GLU A 137 2.02 12.29 -7.10
CA GLU A 137 3.30 12.03 -7.76
C GLU A 137 3.34 10.59 -8.31
N THR A 138 2.81 9.64 -7.54
CA THR A 138 2.76 8.23 -7.91
C THR A 138 1.71 7.47 -7.11
N PHE A 139 1.31 6.32 -7.62
CA PHE A 139 0.44 5.34 -6.96
C PHE A 139 1.19 4.03 -6.74
N VAL A 140 1.04 3.45 -5.55
CA VAL A 140 1.59 2.13 -5.18
C VAL A 140 0.45 1.26 -4.68
N GLY A 141 0.22 0.12 -5.29
CA GLY A 141 -0.85 -0.77 -4.83
C GLY A 141 -0.82 -2.13 -5.49
N GLY A 142 -1.68 -3.02 -5.04
CA GLY A 142 -1.97 -4.24 -5.75
C GLY A 142 -2.71 -3.96 -7.05
N ASP A 143 -2.57 -4.84 -8.01
CA ASP A 143 -3.45 -4.85 -9.17
C ASP A 143 -4.84 -5.35 -8.74
N ASN A 144 -5.64 -4.43 -8.19
CA ASN A 144 -6.96 -4.74 -7.63
C ASN A 144 -7.89 -5.40 -8.65
N TYR A 145 -7.83 -4.97 -9.92
CA TYR A 145 -8.58 -5.64 -10.99
C TYR A 145 -8.10 -7.10 -11.16
N LYS A 146 -6.79 -7.30 -11.22
CA LYS A 146 -6.21 -8.65 -11.35
C LYS A 146 -6.53 -9.55 -10.16
N MET A 147 -6.55 -8.98 -8.94
CA MET A 147 -6.94 -9.73 -7.73
C MET A 147 -8.36 -10.28 -7.84
N GLY A 148 -9.33 -9.44 -8.22
CA GLY A 148 -10.70 -9.89 -8.47
C GLY A 148 -10.79 -10.90 -9.60
N TRP A 149 -10.08 -10.63 -10.70
CA TRP A 149 -10.04 -11.52 -11.86
C TRP A 149 -9.53 -12.92 -11.51
N LEU A 150 -8.47 -13.00 -10.69
CA LEU A 150 -7.90 -14.27 -10.23
C LEU A 150 -8.89 -15.06 -9.38
N ILE A 151 -9.63 -14.41 -8.48
CA ILE A 151 -10.69 -15.06 -7.70
C ILE A 151 -11.80 -15.59 -8.60
N GLY A 152 -12.28 -14.79 -9.56
CA GLY A 152 -13.31 -15.25 -10.50
C GLY A 152 -12.85 -16.45 -11.34
N ASP A 153 -11.59 -16.44 -11.80
CA ASP A 153 -11.01 -17.57 -12.54
C ASP A 153 -10.86 -18.82 -11.65
N TYR A 154 -10.57 -18.65 -10.38
CA TYR A 154 -10.50 -19.74 -9.41
C TYR A 154 -11.89 -20.31 -9.10
N ILE A 155 -12.91 -19.45 -8.91
CA ILE A 155 -14.31 -19.86 -8.71
C ILE A 155 -14.81 -20.70 -9.90
N LYS A 156 -14.53 -20.29 -11.13
CA LYS A 156 -14.91 -21.08 -12.33
C LYS A 156 -14.32 -22.49 -12.32
N LYS A 157 -13.11 -22.66 -11.81
CA LYS A 157 -12.46 -23.97 -11.71
C LYS A 157 -13.12 -24.86 -10.65
N ASP A 158 -13.50 -24.28 -9.52
CA ASP A 158 -14.17 -24.99 -8.43
C ASP A 158 -15.65 -25.30 -8.77
N PHE A 159 -16.31 -24.41 -9.53
CA PHE A 159 -17.71 -24.54 -9.93
C PHE A 159 -17.88 -24.64 -11.45
N PRO A 160 -17.36 -25.71 -12.09
CA PRO A 160 -17.40 -25.83 -13.56
C PRO A 160 -18.82 -26.05 -14.11
N GLN A 161 -19.78 -26.43 -13.27
CA GLN A 161 -21.18 -26.60 -13.63
C GLN A 161 -22.03 -25.34 -13.38
N GLY A 162 -21.44 -24.34 -12.74
CA GLY A 162 -22.12 -23.12 -12.30
C GLY A 162 -22.44 -23.14 -10.80
N GLY A 163 -23.00 -22.04 -10.30
CA GLY A 163 -23.37 -21.83 -8.92
C GLY A 163 -23.89 -20.41 -8.68
N THR A 164 -24.39 -20.16 -7.49
CA THR A 164 -24.94 -18.87 -7.09
C THR A 164 -23.95 -18.11 -6.23
N LEU A 165 -23.62 -16.86 -6.61
CA LEU A 165 -22.69 -15.96 -5.94
C LEU A 165 -23.43 -14.81 -5.27
N ALA A 166 -23.10 -14.55 -4.00
CA ALA A 166 -23.53 -13.35 -3.31
C ALA A 166 -22.35 -12.66 -2.62
N TYR A 167 -22.37 -11.32 -2.51
CA TYR A 167 -21.30 -10.57 -1.86
C TYR A 167 -21.75 -9.20 -1.36
N LEU A 168 -20.88 -8.58 -0.54
CA LEU A 168 -21.00 -7.18 -0.16
C LEU A 168 -20.07 -6.34 -1.02
N THR A 169 -20.41 -5.05 -1.25
CA THR A 169 -19.59 -4.10 -1.99
C THR A 169 -19.54 -2.75 -1.26
N ASN A 170 -18.52 -1.94 -1.55
CA ASN A 170 -18.43 -0.54 -1.13
C ASN A 170 -18.11 0.33 -2.35
N PRO A 171 -19.10 1.00 -2.95
CA PRO A 171 -18.91 1.78 -4.18
C PRO A 171 -18.10 3.07 -3.99
N GLN A 172 -17.77 3.45 -2.76
CA GLN A 172 -16.94 4.64 -2.46
C GLN A 172 -15.44 4.33 -2.50
N ALA A 173 -15.04 3.05 -2.40
CA ALA A 173 -13.65 2.63 -2.39
C ALA A 173 -13.21 2.11 -3.78
N GLY A 174 -12.28 2.83 -4.42
CA GLY A 174 -11.83 2.52 -5.78
C GLY A 174 -11.17 1.15 -5.92
N SER A 175 -10.43 0.69 -4.91
CA SER A 175 -9.84 -0.66 -4.89
C SER A 175 -10.92 -1.75 -4.95
N ILE A 176 -12.02 -1.57 -4.20
CA ILE A 176 -13.14 -2.54 -4.15
C ILE A 176 -13.85 -2.59 -5.50
N LEU A 177 -14.14 -1.43 -6.10
CA LEU A 177 -14.75 -1.38 -7.45
C LEU A 177 -13.91 -2.11 -8.51
N LEU A 178 -12.59 -1.96 -8.47
CA LEU A 178 -11.69 -2.66 -9.39
C LEU A 178 -11.68 -4.18 -9.13
N ARG A 179 -11.68 -4.61 -7.86
CA ARG A 179 -11.78 -6.04 -7.50
C ARG A 179 -13.10 -6.63 -8.00
N GLU A 180 -14.21 -5.94 -7.76
CA GLU A 180 -15.54 -6.35 -8.21
C GLU A 180 -15.60 -6.43 -9.76
N GLN A 181 -15.09 -5.41 -10.46
CA GLN A 181 -15.00 -5.43 -11.93
C GLN A 181 -14.21 -6.63 -12.42
N GLY A 182 -13.02 -6.89 -11.88
CA GLY A 182 -12.20 -8.03 -12.27
C GLY A 182 -12.89 -9.37 -12.03
N LEU A 183 -13.55 -9.52 -10.86
CA LEU A 183 -14.35 -10.71 -10.53
C LEU A 183 -15.45 -10.93 -11.58
N LEU A 184 -16.28 -9.92 -11.81
CA LEU A 184 -17.45 -10.04 -12.72
C LEU A 184 -17.02 -10.31 -14.16
N GLU A 185 -16.02 -9.58 -14.68
CA GLU A 185 -15.51 -9.81 -16.04
C GLU A 185 -14.85 -11.20 -16.17
N SER A 186 -14.19 -11.70 -15.14
CA SER A 186 -13.67 -13.07 -15.15
C SER A 186 -14.79 -14.13 -15.21
N LEU A 187 -15.92 -13.88 -14.58
CA LEU A 187 -17.08 -14.81 -14.56
C LEU A 187 -17.89 -14.77 -15.85
N GLU A 188 -17.65 -13.82 -16.77
CA GLU A 188 -18.37 -13.75 -18.05
C GLU A 188 -18.27 -15.07 -18.82
N GLY A 189 -19.41 -15.50 -19.35
CA GLY A 189 -19.52 -16.76 -20.11
C GLY A 189 -19.49 -18.04 -19.28
N SER A 190 -19.41 -17.95 -17.94
CA SER A 190 -19.62 -19.07 -17.03
C SER A 190 -21.11 -19.24 -16.69
N ASN A 191 -21.45 -20.31 -15.94
CA ASN A 191 -22.78 -20.52 -15.38
C ASN A 191 -22.87 -20.06 -13.91
N ILE A 192 -21.97 -19.16 -13.47
CA ILE A 192 -22.05 -18.54 -12.15
C ILE A 192 -23.04 -17.37 -12.22
N GLU A 193 -24.07 -17.39 -11.38
CA GLU A 193 -25.10 -16.36 -11.30
C GLU A 193 -24.87 -15.50 -10.06
N VAL A 194 -24.75 -14.18 -10.23
CA VAL A 194 -24.75 -13.23 -9.12
C VAL A 194 -26.19 -12.99 -8.70
N ILE A 195 -26.57 -13.47 -7.51
CA ILE A 195 -27.96 -13.44 -7.04
C ILE A 195 -28.26 -12.31 -6.07
N ASP A 196 -27.28 -11.84 -5.32
CA ASP A 196 -27.45 -10.75 -4.35
C ASP A 196 -26.14 -9.96 -4.15
N VAL A 197 -26.23 -8.62 -4.24
CA VAL A 197 -25.14 -7.70 -3.95
C VAL A 197 -25.66 -6.61 -3.04
N ARG A 198 -25.00 -6.39 -1.90
CA ARG A 198 -25.41 -5.37 -0.93
C ARG A 198 -24.30 -4.38 -0.69
N GLU A 199 -24.68 -3.11 -0.74
CA GLU A 199 -23.78 -2.01 -0.43
C GLU A 199 -23.63 -1.84 1.08
N ILE A 200 -22.39 -1.63 1.52
CA ILE A 200 -22.02 -1.20 2.86
C ILE A 200 -21.08 -0.02 2.78
N SER A 201 -21.08 0.82 3.80
CA SER A 201 -20.17 1.96 3.90
C SER A 201 -19.26 1.86 5.14
N ARG A 202 -19.64 1.02 6.12
CA ARG A 202 -18.93 0.88 7.40
C ARG A 202 -18.95 -0.56 7.87
N TYR A 203 -17.97 -0.94 8.68
CA TYR A 203 -17.82 -2.29 9.22
C TYR A 203 -19.01 -2.74 10.09
N GLU A 204 -19.68 -1.82 10.80
CA GLU A 204 -20.85 -2.13 11.61
C GLU A 204 -22.05 -2.63 10.78
N GLU A 205 -22.05 -2.34 9.48
CA GLU A 205 -23.11 -2.75 8.55
C GLU A 205 -22.91 -4.18 8.02
N VAL A 206 -21.70 -4.75 8.16
CA VAL A 206 -21.34 -6.05 7.56
C VAL A 206 -22.20 -7.18 8.10
N LEU A 207 -22.25 -7.36 9.42
CA LEU A 207 -23.03 -8.46 10.03
C LEU A 207 -24.51 -8.33 9.72
N PRO A 208 -25.20 -7.18 9.93
CA PRO A 208 -26.60 -7.03 9.58
C PRO A 208 -26.89 -7.24 8.07
N ALA A 209 -26.00 -6.76 7.18
CA ALA A 209 -26.15 -6.96 5.74
C ALA A 209 -25.98 -8.43 5.36
N THR A 210 -25.01 -9.12 5.96
CA THR A 210 -24.79 -10.56 5.73
C THR A 210 -25.94 -11.40 6.26
N GLU A 211 -26.44 -11.12 7.47
CA GLU A 211 -27.58 -11.82 8.05
C GLU A 211 -28.80 -11.72 7.12
N LYS A 212 -29.09 -10.50 6.66
CA LYS A 212 -30.19 -10.28 5.72
C LYS A 212 -29.93 -10.94 4.35
N LEU A 213 -28.67 -10.98 3.86
CA LEU A 213 -28.31 -11.67 2.62
C LEU A 213 -28.56 -13.18 2.75
N LEU A 214 -28.26 -13.78 3.89
CA LEU A 214 -28.51 -15.19 4.18
C LEU A 214 -30.02 -15.48 4.32
N ASP A 215 -30.78 -14.59 4.96
CA ASP A 215 -32.24 -14.75 5.18
C ASP A 215 -33.04 -14.63 3.87
N ASP A 216 -32.62 -13.71 2.99
CA ASP A 216 -33.34 -13.45 1.72
C ASP A 216 -33.00 -14.51 0.63
N ASN A 217 -31.95 -15.34 0.83
CA ASN A 217 -31.48 -16.33 -0.14
C ASN A 217 -31.27 -17.72 0.48
N ASP A 218 -32.18 -18.63 0.22
CA ASP A 218 -32.11 -20.01 0.72
C ASP A 218 -30.94 -20.82 0.16
N SER A 219 -30.47 -20.49 -1.04
CA SER A 219 -29.41 -21.21 -1.75
C SER A 219 -28.33 -20.26 -2.22
N ILE A 220 -27.23 -20.24 -1.50
CA ILE A 220 -25.99 -19.52 -1.86
C ILE A 220 -24.87 -20.55 -1.88
N ASP A 221 -24.22 -20.72 -3.03
CA ASP A 221 -23.08 -21.63 -3.18
C ASP A 221 -21.76 -20.95 -2.84
N ILE A 222 -21.66 -19.62 -3.14
CA ILE A 222 -20.42 -18.87 -3.13
C ILE A 222 -20.65 -17.53 -2.44
N ILE A 223 -19.78 -17.21 -1.50
CA ILE A 223 -19.65 -15.85 -0.95
C ILE A 223 -18.22 -15.36 -1.22
N TRP A 224 -18.11 -14.15 -1.76
CA TRP A 224 -16.86 -13.44 -1.91
C TRP A 224 -16.79 -12.23 -0.96
N GLY A 225 -15.71 -12.17 -0.16
CA GLY A 225 -15.37 -10.99 0.64
C GLY A 225 -14.36 -10.13 -0.12
N PHE A 226 -14.68 -8.88 -0.35
CA PHE A 226 -13.82 -7.94 -1.09
C PHE A 226 -12.51 -7.60 -0.36
N ASN A 227 -12.44 -7.86 0.95
CA ASN A 227 -11.21 -7.88 1.75
C ASN A 227 -11.27 -9.00 2.80
N ASP A 228 -10.17 -9.17 3.53
CA ASP A 228 -9.98 -10.23 4.52
C ASP A 228 -11.03 -10.18 5.63
N ASP A 229 -11.16 -9.01 6.27
CA ASP A 229 -12.03 -8.85 7.45
C ASP A 229 -13.50 -9.02 7.08
N ILE A 230 -13.93 -8.48 5.93
CA ILE A 230 -15.29 -8.66 5.42
C ILE A 230 -15.58 -10.15 5.18
N CYS A 231 -14.66 -10.89 4.56
CA CYS A 231 -14.83 -12.33 4.34
C CYS A 231 -14.96 -13.09 5.67
N LEU A 232 -14.09 -12.80 6.64
CA LEU A 232 -14.13 -13.44 7.97
C LEU A 232 -15.39 -13.11 8.74
N MET A 233 -15.90 -11.87 8.66
CA MET A 233 -17.16 -11.47 9.28
C MET A 233 -18.35 -12.17 8.61
N MET A 234 -18.39 -12.25 7.27
CA MET A 234 -19.43 -12.96 6.53
C MET A 234 -19.42 -14.46 6.85
N HIS A 235 -18.24 -15.08 6.91
CA HIS A 235 -18.08 -16.48 7.33
C HIS A 235 -18.59 -16.68 8.78
N SER A 236 -18.22 -15.79 9.70
CA SER A 236 -18.68 -15.88 11.10
C SER A 236 -20.20 -15.77 11.22
N CYS A 237 -20.83 -14.91 10.41
CA CYS A 237 -22.29 -14.82 10.32
C CYS A 237 -22.91 -16.11 9.80
N ALA A 238 -22.33 -16.74 8.76
CA ALA A 238 -22.80 -18.02 8.24
C ALA A 238 -22.66 -19.14 9.27
N VAL A 239 -21.60 -19.16 10.09
CA VAL A 239 -21.44 -20.09 11.22
C VAL A 239 -22.55 -19.90 12.25
N ALA A 240 -22.86 -18.65 12.61
CA ALA A 240 -23.93 -18.35 13.56
C ALA A 240 -25.33 -18.79 13.08
N ASN A 241 -25.51 -18.87 11.75
CA ASN A 241 -26.73 -19.30 11.08
C ASN A 241 -26.69 -20.79 10.63
N GLU A 242 -25.67 -21.56 11.02
CA GLU A 242 -25.49 -22.98 10.68
C GLU A 242 -25.45 -23.23 9.16
N ARG A 243 -24.95 -22.27 8.36
CA ARG A 243 -24.88 -22.31 6.88
C ARG A 243 -23.46 -22.42 6.31
N GLN A 244 -22.42 -22.41 7.14
CA GLN A 244 -21.02 -22.42 6.72
C GLN A 244 -20.63 -23.63 5.84
N ASP A 245 -21.26 -24.79 6.07
CA ASP A 245 -20.96 -26.01 5.32
C ASP A 245 -21.65 -26.07 3.93
N GLN A 246 -22.56 -25.13 3.66
CA GLN A 246 -23.29 -25.02 2.40
C GLN A 246 -22.67 -23.98 1.47
N ILE A 247 -21.80 -23.12 1.97
CA ILE A 247 -21.27 -21.95 1.28
C ILE A 247 -19.75 -22.05 1.19
N THR A 248 -19.23 -21.85 -0.02
CA THR A 248 -17.78 -21.75 -0.24
C THR A 248 -17.36 -20.27 -0.20
N PHE A 249 -16.40 -19.94 0.68
CA PHE A 249 -15.93 -18.57 0.87
C PHE A 249 -14.63 -18.31 0.11
N TYR A 250 -14.58 -17.16 -0.54
CA TYR A 250 -13.40 -16.63 -1.21
C TYR A 250 -13.11 -15.22 -0.72
N ALA A 251 -11.83 -14.84 -0.71
CA ALA A 251 -11.41 -13.54 -0.21
C ALA A 251 -10.42 -12.84 -1.13
N THR A 252 -10.21 -11.57 -0.85
CA THR A 252 -9.17 -10.75 -1.47
C THR A 252 -8.43 -10.00 -0.38
N GLY A 253 -7.08 -10.13 -0.30
CA GLY A 253 -6.29 -9.46 0.74
C GLY A 253 -5.00 -10.18 1.04
N GLY A 254 -4.96 -11.02 2.07
CA GLY A 254 -3.80 -11.86 2.45
C GLY A 254 -3.26 -11.60 3.84
N ASN A 255 -4.05 -11.01 4.77
CA ASN A 255 -3.62 -10.84 6.15
C ASN A 255 -3.49 -12.19 6.88
N PRO A 256 -2.74 -12.28 7.99
CA PRO A 256 -2.57 -13.53 8.73
C PRO A 256 -3.88 -14.20 9.15
N GLY A 257 -4.95 -13.45 9.42
CA GLY A 257 -6.24 -13.99 9.81
C GLY A 257 -6.91 -14.78 8.68
N ILE A 258 -6.87 -14.24 7.46
CA ILE A 258 -7.46 -14.92 6.29
C ILE A 258 -6.60 -16.13 5.88
N LEU A 259 -5.27 -16.04 5.98
CA LEU A 259 -4.37 -17.15 5.67
C LEU A 259 -4.60 -18.32 6.64
N ASP A 260 -4.84 -18.06 7.94
CA ASP A 260 -5.22 -19.05 8.91
C ASP A 260 -6.60 -19.68 8.61
N ALA A 261 -7.57 -18.88 8.14
CA ALA A 261 -8.87 -19.37 7.69
C ALA A 261 -8.76 -20.26 6.44
N VAL A 262 -7.89 -19.93 5.50
CA VAL A 262 -7.56 -20.79 4.34
C VAL A 262 -6.94 -22.10 4.81
N LYS A 263 -5.99 -22.05 5.73
CA LYS A 263 -5.32 -23.22 6.31
C LYS A 263 -6.30 -24.19 6.97
N ARG A 264 -7.32 -23.66 7.66
CA ARG A 264 -8.40 -24.44 8.30
C ARG A 264 -9.46 -24.93 7.33
N GLY A 265 -9.47 -24.46 6.09
CA GLY A 265 -10.50 -24.79 5.10
C GLY A 265 -11.80 -23.98 5.25
N ASN A 266 -11.83 -22.96 6.11
CA ASN A 266 -12.97 -22.05 6.28
C ASN A 266 -13.14 -21.07 5.12
N VAL A 267 -12.03 -20.75 4.45
CA VAL A 267 -11.97 -19.98 3.19
C VAL A 267 -11.24 -20.84 2.17
N ARG A 268 -11.79 -20.95 0.99
CA ARG A 268 -11.30 -21.85 -0.06
C ARG A 268 -10.03 -21.36 -0.71
N ALA A 269 -10.01 -20.05 -1.03
CA ALA A 269 -8.85 -19.38 -1.58
C ALA A 269 -8.94 -17.87 -1.34
N VAL A 270 -7.78 -17.23 -1.35
CA VAL A 270 -7.64 -15.79 -1.27
C VAL A 270 -6.70 -15.29 -2.37
N SER A 271 -7.06 -14.21 -3.06
CA SER A 271 -6.10 -13.47 -3.87
C SER A 271 -5.33 -12.51 -2.98
N VAL A 272 -4.02 -12.67 -2.96
CA VAL A 272 -3.15 -11.93 -2.05
C VAL A 272 -2.44 -10.79 -2.76
N GLN A 273 -2.20 -9.75 -1.99
CA GLN A 273 -1.23 -8.69 -2.25
C GLN A 273 -0.29 -8.64 -1.04
N SER A 274 0.83 -7.93 -1.16
CA SER A 274 1.75 -7.74 -0.04
C SER A 274 1.61 -6.31 0.51
N PRO A 275 0.83 -6.08 1.58
CA PRO A 275 0.70 -4.74 2.15
C PRO A 275 2.00 -4.19 2.72
N ALA A 276 2.89 -5.05 3.22
CA ALA A 276 4.23 -4.67 3.65
C ALA A 276 5.03 -4.04 2.49
N ASP A 277 4.92 -4.59 1.29
CA ASP A 277 5.57 -4.04 0.11
C ASP A 277 5.04 -2.66 -0.27
N TRP A 278 3.78 -2.32 0.05
CA TRP A 278 3.30 -0.95 -0.15
C TRP A 278 4.14 0.05 0.64
N GLY A 279 4.33 -0.20 1.94
CA GLY A 279 5.10 0.68 2.83
C GLY A 279 6.53 0.83 2.36
N LYS A 280 7.18 -0.29 2.04
CA LYS A 280 8.55 -0.32 1.54
C LYS A 280 8.69 0.46 0.24
N VAL A 281 7.87 0.15 -0.78
CA VAL A 281 7.93 0.81 -2.10
C VAL A 281 7.56 2.28 -1.99
N CYS A 282 6.53 2.65 -1.21
CA CYS A 282 6.19 4.05 -0.94
C CYS A 282 7.37 4.82 -0.33
N GLY A 283 8.06 4.24 0.65
CA GLY A 283 9.23 4.85 1.28
C GLY A 283 10.40 5.02 0.30
N GLU A 284 10.73 3.99 -0.49
CA GLU A 284 11.78 4.08 -1.52
C GLU A 284 11.47 5.18 -2.55
N LEU A 285 10.21 5.28 -3.01
CA LEU A 285 9.77 6.29 -3.97
C LEU A 285 9.76 7.70 -3.36
N CYS A 286 9.41 7.83 -2.08
CA CYS A 286 9.50 9.09 -1.35
C CYS A 286 10.91 9.68 -1.44
N TYR A 287 11.93 8.89 -1.13
CA TYR A 287 13.31 9.38 -1.16
C TYR A 287 13.79 9.67 -2.59
N LYS A 288 13.41 8.88 -3.59
CA LYS A 288 13.67 9.19 -5.00
C LYS A 288 13.08 10.54 -5.41
N LEU A 289 11.81 10.78 -5.09
CA LEU A 289 11.12 12.05 -5.36
C LEU A 289 11.81 13.24 -4.69
N LEU A 290 12.27 13.07 -3.43
CA LEU A 290 12.96 14.11 -2.68
C LEU A 290 14.37 14.39 -3.19
N ASP A 291 15.01 13.39 -3.80
CA ASP A 291 16.31 13.53 -4.47
C ASP A 291 16.18 14.05 -5.91
N GLY A 292 14.94 14.31 -6.38
CA GLY A 292 14.65 14.86 -7.71
C GLY A 292 14.69 13.84 -8.84
N GLU A 293 14.61 12.55 -8.52
CA GLU A 293 14.51 11.49 -9.50
C GLU A 293 13.10 11.39 -10.08
N GLU A 294 13.01 10.99 -11.35
CA GLU A 294 11.71 10.67 -11.98
C GLU A 294 11.19 9.33 -11.47
N VAL A 295 9.90 9.27 -11.17
CA VAL A 295 9.19 8.04 -10.79
C VAL A 295 8.06 7.76 -11.78
N ASN A 296 7.68 6.49 -11.94
CA ASN A 296 6.52 6.13 -12.75
C ASN A 296 5.22 6.59 -12.05
N SER A 297 4.15 6.80 -12.84
CA SER A 297 2.84 7.15 -12.30
C SER A 297 2.21 6.04 -11.45
N ASP A 298 2.56 4.78 -11.73
CA ASP A 298 1.96 3.61 -11.11
C ASP A 298 3.02 2.52 -10.84
N TYR A 299 2.96 1.95 -9.64
CA TYR A 299 3.70 0.76 -9.22
C TYR A 299 2.68 -0.28 -8.75
N LEU A 300 2.30 -1.18 -9.67
CA LEU A 300 1.37 -2.27 -9.37
C LEU A 300 2.16 -3.50 -8.89
N LEU A 301 1.88 -3.93 -7.67
CA LEU A 301 2.45 -5.13 -7.08
C LEU A 301 1.72 -6.37 -7.60
N GLU A 302 2.45 -7.46 -7.80
CA GLU A 302 1.87 -8.70 -8.31
C GLU A 302 0.83 -9.28 -7.34
N ALA A 303 -0.24 -9.81 -7.91
CA ALA A 303 -1.26 -10.55 -7.18
C ALA A 303 -1.15 -12.06 -7.49
N SER A 304 -1.39 -12.90 -6.49
CA SER A 304 -1.39 -14.35 -6.63
C SER A 304 -2.57 -14.97 -5.88
N ILE A 305 -2.87 -16.25 -6.17
CA ILE A 305 -3.87 -17.02 -5.41
C ILE A 305 -3.15 -17.88 -4.39
N ILE A 306 -3.67 -17.85 -3.16
CA ILE A 306 -3.29 -18.73 -2.07
C ILE A 306 -4.51 -19.58 -1.67
N ASP A 307 -4.32 -20.88 -1.61
CA ASP A 307 -5.31 -21.87 -1.21
C ASP A 307 -4.72 -22.81 -0.15
N THR A 308 -5.47 -23.86 0.23
CA THR A 308 -5.03 -24.85 1.23
C THR A 308 -3.76 -25.61 0.87
N GLU A 309 -3.40 -25.70 -0.43
CA GLU A 309 -2.21 -26.40 -0.88
C GLU A 309 -0.97 -25.50 -0.83
N SER A 310 -1.14 -24.20 -1.09
CA SER A 310 -0.07 -23.23 -1.23
C SER A 310 0.17 -22.37 0.02
N VAL A 311 -0.79 -22.25 0.96
CA VAL A 311 -0.72 -21.34 2.11
C VAL A 311 0.51 -21.56 3.01
N ASN A 312 0.90 -22.83 3.24
CA ASN A 312 2.05 -23.11 4.09
C ASN A 312 3.39 -22.69 3.45
N ALA A 313 3.52 -22.80 2.14
CA ALA A 313 4.69 -22.32 1.42
C ALA A 313 4.75 -20.79 1.42
N TYR A 314 3.62 -20.14 1.18
CA TYR A 314 3.51 -18.67 1.16
C TYR A 314 3.93 -18.04 2.50
N GLU A 315 3.49 -18.59 3.64
CA GLU A 315 3.87 -18.09 4.98
C GLU A 315 5.36 -18.23 5.31
N MET A 316 6.07 -19.17 4.67
CA MET A 316 7.51 -19.33 4.89
C MET A 316 8.35 -18.32 4.10
N ASP A 317 7.77 -17.70 3.09
CA ASP A 317 8.43 -16.74 2.19
C ASP A 317 8.16 -15.27 2.59
N GLN A 318 7.32 -15.02 3.63
CA GLN A 318 7.01 -13.70 4.17
C GLN A 318 7.82 -13.43 5.44
#